data_8c766445fe91d0adff2608e55bbe1ca5
#
_entry.id   8c766445fe91d0adff2608e55bbe1ca5
#
_cell.length_a   1.000
_cell.length_b   1.000
_cell.length_c   1.000
_cell.angle_alpha   90.00
_cell.angle_beta   90.00
_cell.angle_gamma   90.00
#
_symmetry.space_group_name_H-M   'P 1'
#
loop_
_entity.id
_entity.type
_entity.pdbx_description
1 polymer ?
#
loop_
_entity_poly.entity_id
_entity_poly.type
_entity_poly.pdbx_seq_one_letter_code
_entity_poly.pdbx_strand_id
1 'polypeptide(L)'
;MKEYDEATLKKVQQTEMEILRDFIKVCDENNLTWFGDAGSGIGAIRHKGFIPWDDDIDVMLPRKDFDKMIEVIKRDYSDKYSIANVETMKNYPLMTTRIMMKGTTFIEEPLKNIKCCLLYTSDAADDMQCVDL
;
A
#
# COMPACT_ATOMS: atom_id res chain seq x y z
N MET A 1 13.14 13.46 2.63
CA MET A 1 13.26 12.37 1.64
C MET A 1 14.31 11.38 2.13
N LYS A 2 13.98 10.10 2.15
CA LYS A 2 14.97 9.08 2.51
C LYS A 2 15.88 8.82 1.31
N GLU A 3 17.16 8.83 1.54
CA GLU A 3 18.13 8.39 0.53
C GLU A 3 18.40 6.90 0.74
N TYR A 4 18.05 6.12 -0.25
CA TYR A 4 18.40 4.71 -0.33
C TYR A 4 19.60 4.53 -1.25
N ASP A 5 20.45 3.54 -0.97
CA ASP A 5 21.31 3.03 -2.02
C ASP A 5 20.45 2.32 -3.10
N GLU A 6 20.96 2.25 -4.31
CA GLU A 6 20.21 1.73 -5.45
C GLU A 6 19.75 0.27 -5.25
N ALA A 7 20.55 -0.55 -4.61
CA ALA A 7 20.20 -1.95 -4.36
C ALA A 7 19.07 -2.08 -3.36
N THR A 8 19.07 -1.26 -2.31
CA THR A 8 18.00 -1.23 -1.30
C THR A 8 16.70 -0.73 -1.91
N LEU A 9 16.74 0.35 -2.68
CA LEU A 9 15.55 0.88 -3.37
C LEU A 9 14.94 -0.16 -4.31
N LYS A 10 15.74 -0.88 -5.08
CA LYS A 10 15.25 -1.96 -5.94
C LYS A 10 14.56 -3.07 -5.16
N LYS A 11 15.10 -3.47 -4.01
CA LYS A 11 14.45 -4.47 -3.14
C LYS A 11 13.11 -3.99 -2.62
N VAL A 12 13.02 -2.74 -2.19
CA VAL A 12 11.76 -2.12 -1.76
C VAL A 12 10.75 -2.14 -2.90
N GLN A 13 11.12 -1.66 -4.06
CA GLN A 13 10.24 -1.65 -5.24
C GLN A 13 9.80 -3.04 -5.67
N GLN A 14 10.67 -4.03 -5.63
CA GLN A 14 10.34 -5.43 -5.95
C GLN A 14 9.33 -6.02 -4.96
N THR A 15 9.51 -5.74 -3.66
CA THR A 15 8.57 -6.19 -2.62
C THR A 15 7.20 -5.54 -2.81
N GLU A 16 7.16 -4.26 -3.07
CA GLU A 16 5.92 -3.54 -3.34
C GLU A 16 5.23 -4.02 -4.61
N MET A 17 5.98 -4.37 -5.64
CA MET A 17 5.41 -4.96 -6.86
C MET A 17 4.78 -6.33 -6.60
N GLU A 18 5.31 -7.12 -5.68
CA GLU A 18 4.69 -8.37 -5.27
C GLU A 18 3.34 -8.11 -4.58
N ILE A 19 3.30 -7.14 -3.68
CA ILE A 19 2.05 -6.72 -3.02
C ILE A 19 1.04 -6.22 -4.06
N LEU A 20 1.47 -5.40 -4.99
CA LEU A 20 0.62 -4.89 -6.07
C LEU A 20 0.03 -6.00 -6.93
N ARG A 21 0.82 -7.00 -7.28
CA ARG A 21 0.33 -8.15 -8.07
C ARG A 21 -0.77 -8.90 -7.34
N ASP A 22 -0.60 -9.16 -6.05
CA ASP A 22 -1.65 -9.81 -5.24
C ASP A 22 -2.88 -8.91 -5.10
N PHE A 23 -2.69 -7.61 -4.92
CA PHE A 23 -3.77 -6.63 -4.90
C PHE A 23 -4.56 -6.62 -6.22
N ILE A 24 -3.89 -6.58 -7.35
CA ILE A 24 -4.52 -6.63 -8.68
C ILE A 24 -5.32 -7.93 -8.83
N LYS A 25 -4.76 -9.04 -8.41
CA LYS A 25 -5.45 -10.33 -8.44
C LYS A 25 -6.74 -10.32 -7.62
N VAL A 26 -6.70 -9.78 -6.41
CA VAL A 26 -7.89 -9.60 -5.57
C VAL A 26 -8.93 -8.73 -6.27
N CYS A 27 -8.52 -7.62 -6.86
CA CYS A 27 -9.42 -6.72 -7.56
C CYS A 27 -10.05 -7.37 -8.80
N ASP A 28 -9.26 -8.08 -9.60
CA ASP A 28 -9.74 -8.73 -10.81
C ASP A 28 -10.70 -9.89 -10.49
N GLU A 29 -10.40 -10.71 -9.51
CA GLU A 29 -11.23 -11.85 -9.10
C GLU A 29 -12.56 -11.42 -8.47
N ASN A 30 -12.65 -10.20 -7.92
CA ASN A 30 -13.83 -9.69 -7.24
C ASN A 30 -14.50 -8.53 -7.96
N ASN A 31 -14.10 -8.23 -9.19
CA ASN A 31 -14.62 -7.10 -9.99
C ASN A 31 -14.54 -5.76 -9.25
N LEU A 32 -13.43 -5.50 -8.58
CA LEU A 32 -13.21 -4.25 -7.88
C LEU A 32 -12.56 -3.20 -8.78
N THR A 33 -13.02 -1.98 -8.65
CA THR A 33 -12.43 -0.83 -9.36
C THR A 33 -11.33 -0.22 -8.51
N TRP A 34 -10.19 0.06 -9.12
CA TRP A 34 -9.09 0.76 -8.47
C TRP A 34 -8.36 1.68 -9.45
N PHE A 35 -7.67 2.67 -8.90
CA PHE A 35 -6.90 3.65 -9.66
C PHE A 35 -5.52 3.83 -9.04
N GLY A 36 -4.51 4.05 -9.88
CA GLY A 36 -3.22 4.53 -9.40
C GLY A 36 -3.35 5.96 -8.90
N ASP A 37 -2.67 6.29 -7.81
CA ASP A 37 -2.70 7.60 -7.18
C ASP A 37 -1.30 8.18 -7.05
N ALA A 38 -1.21 9.50 -6.90
CA ALA A 38 0.03 10.25 -6.67
C ALA A 38 1.18 9.82 -7.61
N GLY A 39 2.36 9.58 -7.08
CA GLY A 39 3.54 9.17 -7.82
C GLY A 39 3.38 7.86 -8.58
N SER A 40 2.56 6.94 -8.09
CA SER A 40 2.27 5.67 -8.79
C SER A 40 1.51 5.89 -10.09
N GLY A 41 0.53 6.79 -10.09
CA GLY A 41 -0.20 7.18 -11.30
C GLY A 41 0.71 7.88 -12.31
N ILE A 42 1.52 8.82 -11.84
CA ILE A 42 2.49 9.55 -12.68
C ILE A 42 3.54 8.59 -13.26
N GLY A 43 4.08 7.70 -12.44
CA GLY A 43 5.07 6.71 -12.85
C GLY A 43 4.55 5.77 -13.92
N ALA A 44 3.32 5.28 -13.77
CA ALA A 44 2.69 4.39 -14.74
C ALA A 44 2.57 5.03 -16.12
N ILE A 45 2.23 6.31 -16.18
CA ILE A 45 2.06 7.05 -17.45
C ILE A 45 3.42 7.47 -18.02
N ARG A 46 4.27 8.07 -17.20
CA ARG A 46 5.53 8.70 -17.64
C ARG A 46 6.69 7.73 -17.78
N HIS A 47 6.81 6.76 -16.86
CA HIS A 47 7.94 5.83 -16.77
C HIS A 47 7.55 4.38 -17.05
N LYS A 48 6.27 4.09 -17.26
CA LYS A 48 5.71 2.73 -17.41
C LYS A 48 6.05 1.81 -16.22
N GLY A 49 6.12 2.40 -15.05
CA GLY A 49 6.50 1.74 -13.81
C GLY A 49 6.73 2.78 -12.71
N PHE A 50 7.60 2.46 -11.77
CA PHE A 50 8.00 3.42 -10.75
C PHE A 50 8.69 4.64 -11.34
N ILE A 51 8.44 5.80 -10.75
CA ILE A 51 9.40 6.89 -10.84
C ILE A 51 10.72 6.36 -10.26
N PRO A 52 11.86 6.52 -10.92
CA PRO A 52 13.10 5.80 -10.55
C PRO A 52 13.55 5.91 -9.09
N TRP A 53 13.21 7.01 -8.42
CA TRP A 53 13.56 7.26 -7.02
C TRP A 53 12.42 7.04 -6.03
N ASP A 54 11.25 6.57 -6.50
CA ASP A 54 10.07 6.41 -5.68
C ASP A 54 10.11 5.10 -4.87
N ASP A 55 9.65 5.15 -3.65
CA ASP A 55 9.69 4.04 -2.69
C ASP A 55 8.31 3.59 -2.20
N ASP A 56 7.25 4.01 -2.87
CA ASP A 56 5.88 3.66 -2.49
C ASP A 56 4.96 3.41 -3.70
N ILE A 57 3.89 2.70 -3.44
CA ILE A 57 2.78 2.51 -4.38
C ILE A 57 1.49 2.92 -3.70
N ASP A 58 0.82 3.90 -4.29
CA ASP A 58 -0.45 4.41 -3.82
C ASP A 58 -1.57 4.08 -4.78
N VAL A 59 -2.67 3.59 -4.27
CA VAL A 59 -3.87 3.30 -5.04
C VAL A 59 -5.11 3.86 -4.34
N MET A 60 -6.15 4.08 -5.10
CA MET A 60 -7.45 4.56 -4.63
C MET A 60 -8.55 3.59 -5.06
N LEU A 61 -9.51 3.38 -4.19
CA LEU A 61 -10.71 2.59 -4.50
C LEU A 61 -11.97 3.35 -4.05
N PRO A 62 -13.08 3.21 -4.76
CA PRO A 62 -14.39 3.58 -4.20
C PRO A 62 -14.64 2.85 -2.88
N ARG A 63 -15.31 3.50 -1.94
CA ARG A 63 -15.51 2.97 -0.59
C ARG A 63 -16.04 1.52 -0.57
N LYS A 64 -17.02 1.24 -1.39
CA LYS A 64 -17.61 -0.10 -1.50
C LYS A 64 -16.57 -1.15 -1.91
N ASP A 65 -15.75 -0.83 -2.89
CA ASP A 65 -14.72 -1.74 -3.40
C ASP A 65 -13.57 -1.88 -2.41
N PHE A 66 -13.22 -0.80 -1.73
CA PHE A 66 -12.26 -0.82 -0.64
C PHE A 66 -12.68 -1.78 0.48
N ASP A 67 -13.92 -1.67 0.96
CA ASP A 67 -14.44 -2.53 2.03
C ASP A 67 -14.39 -4.01 1.62
N LYS A 68 -14.74 -4.31 0.38
CA LYS A 68 -14.65 -5.67 -0.16
C LYS A 68 -13.21 -6.17 -0.29
N MET A 69 -12.30 -5.32 -0.74
CA MET A 69 -10.89 -5.65 -0.84
C MET A 69 -10.31 -5.99 0.55
N ILE A 70 -10.59 -5.20 1.56
CA ILE A 70 -10.16 -5.47 2.93
C ILE A 70 -10.69 -6.81 3.43
N GLU A 71 -11.98 -7.10 3.21
CA GLU A 71 -12.60 -8.38 3.56
C GLU A 71 -11.88 -9.57 2.91
N VAL A 72 -11.60 -9.50 1.63
CA VAL A 72 -10.93 -10.58 0.88
C VAL A 72 -9.50 -10.78 1.35
N ILE A 73 -8.74 -9.71 1.57
CA ILE A 73 -7.36 -9.80 2.06
C ILE A 73 -7.32 -10.40 3.45
N LYS A 74 -8.20 -9.99 4.36
CA LYS A 74 -8.27 -10.57 5.71
C LYS A 74 -8.67 -12.04 5.70
N ARG A 75 -9.52 -12.45 4.76
CA ARG A 75 -9.98 -13.83 4.63
C ARG A 75 -8.94 -14.75 3.99
N ASP A 76 -8.35 -14.33 2.87
CA ASP A 76 -7.57 -15.21 2.00
C ASP A 76 -6.06 -14.98 2.08
N TYR A 77 -5.61 -13.84 2.59
CA TYR A 77 -4.19 -13.44 2.63
C TYR A 77 -3.69 -13.07 4.03
N SER A 78 -4.38 -13.48 5.07
CA SER A 78 -4.02 -13.13 6.46
C SER A 78 -2.68 -13.69 6.92
N ASP A 79 -2.20 -14.74 6.27
CA ASP A 79 -0.88 -15.34 6.51
C ASP A 79 0.25 -14.56 5.83
N LYS A 80 -0.04 -13.86 4.74
CA LYS A 80 0.95 -13.12 3.96
C LYS A 80 0.95 -11.61 4.24
N TYR A 81 -0.23 -11.03 4.45
CA TYR A 81 -0.40 -9.58 4.65
C TYR A 81 -1.09 -9.24 5.94
N SER A 82 -0.76 -8.08 6.47
CA SER A 82 -1.52 -7.41 7.52
C SER A 82 -2.04 -6.07 7.03
N ILE A 83 -3.17 -5.65 7.61
CA ILE A 83 -3.79 -4.36 7.29
C ILE A 83 -3.55 -3.41 8.46
N ALA A 84 -3.01 -2.23 8.18
CA ALA A 84 -2.84 -1.18 9.18
C ALA A 84 -3.68 0.05 8.83
N ASN A 85 -4.57 0.42 9.71
CA ASN A 85 -5.37 1.62 9.66
C ASN A 85 -5.88 1.97 11.06
N VAL A 86 -6.68 3.02 11.17
CA VAL A 86 -7.25 3.47 12.45
C VAL A 86 -8.16 2.44 13.13
N GLU A 87 -8.73 1.51 12.38
CA GLU A 87 -9.60 0.46 12.90
C GLU A 87 -8.82 -0.76 13.42
N THR A 88 -7.65 -1.04 12.84
CA THR A 88 -6.86 -2.22 13.15
C THR A 88 -5.73 -1.98 14.14
N MET A 89 -5.29 -0.75 14.28
CA MET A 89 -4.14 -0.39 15.13
C MET A 89 -4.47 0.79 16.03
N LYS A 90 -4.26 0.58 17.32
CA LYS A 90 -4.40 1.64 18.32
C LYS A 90 -3.35 2.73 18.09
N ASN A 91 -3.77 4.00 18.16
CA ASN A 91 -2.90 5.16 17.95
C ASN A 91 -2.24 5.21 16.56
N TYR A 92 -2.89 4.67 15.55
CA TYR A 92 -2.40 4.77 14.18
C TYR A 92 -2.43 6.23 13.70
N PRO A 93 -1.29 6.81 13.33
CA PRO A 93 -1.18 8.26 13.13
C PRO A 93 -1.59 8.74 11.74
N LEU A 94 -1.99 7.85 10.86
CA LEU A 94 -2.26 8.17 9.46
C LEU A 94 -3.74 7.96 9.12
N MET A 95 -4.20 8.68 8.11
CA MET A 95 -5.57 8.56 7.60
C MET A 95 -5.70 7.53 6.48
N THR A 96 -4.59 6.96 6.05
CA THR A 96 -4.56 5.96 4.98
C THR A 96 -4.57 4.54 5.53
N THR A 97 -5.02 3.60 4.70
CA THR A 97 -4.88 2.17 4.98
C THR A 97 -3.63 1.63 4.28
N ARG A 98 -2.93 0.74 4.96
CA ARG A 98 -1.75 0.08 4.42
C ARG A 98 -1.94 -1.41 4.34
N ILE A 99 -1.49 -1.97 3.24
CA ILE A 99 -1.29 -3.41 3.09
C ILE A 99 0.19 -3.68 3.29
N MET A 100 0.52 -4.49 4.30
CA MET A 100 1.89 -4.73 4.71
C MET A 100 2.23 -6.21 4.57
N MET A 101 3.37 -6.50 3.94
CA MET A 101 3.86 -7.87 3.83
C MET A 101 4.50 -8.32 5.15
N LYS A 102 4.02 -9.41 5.71
CA LYS A 102 4.61 -10.03 6.90
C LYS A 102 6.03 -10.51 6.63
N GLY A 103 6.89 -10.39 7.62
CA GLY A 103 8.30 -10.77 7.50
C GLY A 103 9.20 -9.70 6.88
N THR A 104 8.65 -8.53 6.56
CA THR A 104 9.42 -7.38 6.10
C THR A 104 9.40 -6.25 7.14
N THR A 105 10.38 -5.37 7.09
CA THR A 105 10.46 -4.21 7.99
C THR A 105 10.82 -2.95 7.23
N PHE A 106 9.97 -1.94 7.34
CA PHE A 106 10.23 -0.60 6.87
C PHE A 106 9.60 0.38 7.86
N ILE A 107 10.40 1.19 8.51
CA ILE A 107 9.94 2.07 9.59
C ILE A 107 10.13 3.52 9.17
N GLU A 108 9.03 4.25 9.09
CA GLU A 108 9.06 5.69 8.88
C GLU A 108 8.93 6.47 10.20
N GLU A 109 9.39 7.70 10.18
CA GLU A 109 9.41 8.56 11.37
C GLU A 109 8.07 8.65 12.11
N PRO A 110 6.92 8.84 11.43
CA PRO A 110 5.62 8.84 12.12
C PRO A 110 5.25 7.51 12.78
N LEU A 111 5.86 6.42 12.37
CA LEU A 111 5.54 5.06 12.81
C LEU A 111 6.60 4.41 13.67
N LYS A 112 7.71 5.09 13.97
CA LYS A 112 8.85 4.49 14.65
C LYS A 112 8.54 3.98 16.06
N ASN A 113 7.51 4.51 16.70
CA ASN A 113 7.07 4.11 18.04
C ASN A 113 5.92 3.08 18.00
N ILE A 114 5.51 2.65 16.82
CA ILE A 114 4.44 1.69 16.62
C ILE A 114 5.07 0.39 16.14
N LYS A 115 4.88 -0.68 16.89
CA LYS A 115 5.34 -2.02 16.49
C LYS A 115 4.47 -2.53 15.34
N CYS A 116 4.84 -2.16 14.13
CA CYS A 116 4.23 -2.71 12.94
C CYS A 116 5.27 -2.94 11.85
N CYS A 117 4.99 -3.86 10.97
CA CYS A 117 5.68 -3.98 9.72
C CYS A 117 4.97 -3.09 8.70
N LEU A 118 5.62 -2.30 8.05
CA LEU A 118 5.65 -1.49 6.92
C LEU A 118 4.48 -0.86 6.25
N LEU A 119 4.53 0.11 5.64
CA LEU A 119 4.81 1.08 4.66
C LEU A 119 3.58 1.92 4.21
N TYR A 120 3.57 2.93 3.50
CA TYR A 120 3.15 4.26 3.58
C TYR A 120 2.54 4.95 2.33
N THR A 121 1.64 5.76 2.17
CA THR A 121 0.91 6.93 2.49
C THR A 121 -0.08 7.47 1.53
N SER A 122 -1.00 8.29 1.89
CA SER A 122 -1.47 9.62 1.51
C SER A 122 -2.99 9.83 1.60
N ASP A 123 -3.50 11.03 1.36
CA ASP A 123 -4.81 11.52 1.79
C ASP A 123 -6.03 10.85 1.11
N ALA A 124 -7.07 10.55 1.89
CA ALA A 124 -8.33 10.01 1.40
C ALA A 124 -9.41 11.08 1.28
N ALA A 125 -10.14 11.08 0.17
CA ALA A 125 -11.43 11.77 0.07
C ALA A 125 -12.55 10.92 0.66
N ASP A 126 -13.68 11.52 1.07
CA ASP A 126 -14.78 10.83 1.75
C ASP A 126 -15.33 9.61 0.96
N ASP A 127 -15.40 9.71 -0.36
CA ASP A 127 -15.92 8.64 -1.22
C ASP A 127 -14.86 7.71 -1.79
N MET A 128 -13.58 8.05 -1.64
CA MET A 128 -12.44 7.26 -2.12
C MET A 128 -11.52 6.93 -0.97
N GLN A 129 -11.01 5.72 -0.94
CA GLN A 129 -10.03 5.29 0.04
C GLN A 129 -8.66 5.13 -0.57
N CYS A 130 -7.67 5.78 0.01
CA CYS A 130 -6.27 5.58 -0.34
C CYS A 130 -5.73 4.33 0.32
N VAL A 131 -5.03 3.53 -0.44
CA VAL A 131 -4.38 2.32 0.04
C VAL A 131 -2.92 2.35 -0.39
N ASP A 132 -2.06 2.08 0.57
CA ASP A 132 -0.65 1.85 0.37
C ASP A 132 -0.32 0.38 0.26
N LEU A 133 0.48 0.05 -0.68
CA LEU A 133 0.89 -1.33 -0.92
C LEU A 133 2.33 -1.62 -0.49
#